data_00e82c586637e147d1945c1b613d7045
#
_entry.id   00e82c586637e147d1945c1b613d7045
#
_cell.length_a   1.000
_cell.length_b   1.000
_cell.length_c   1.000
_cell.angle_alpha   90.00
_cell.angle_beta   90.00
_cell.angle_gamma   90.00
#
_symmetry.space_group_name_H-M   'P 1'
#
loop_
_entity.id
_entity.type
_entity.pdbx_description
1 polymer ?
#
loop_
_entity_poly.entity_id
_entity_poly.type
_entity_poly.pdbx_seq_one_letter_code
_entity_poly.pdbx_strand_id
1 'polypeptide(L)'
;MKHLNKLFVAVMMVMGLSSHAQDSNNPWAISFGANAVDTKTSAGGGNNWLDRHFSQPFAVKDNWNILPSVSYLSVSKYVGDNFSFGLAGSVNKIEKYVRFAPTAPGHDSRGYVVSNPGDLMYYGIDATIKYSFMNLINSKVIDPSLSVGGGYTFFGDSSYGTLNPGAGLTLWFTENVGLELATKYKKSFGDREDASGTPDAPSHFQHSAGLIFKFGGKDTDGDGIYD
;
A
#
# COMPACT_ATOMS: atom_id res chain seq x y z
N MET A 1 27.14 -4.01 17.52
CA MET A 1 26.61 -5.33 17.23
C MET A 1 26.01 -6.07 18.42
N LYS A 2 26.54 -5.97 19.65
CA LYS A 2 25.98 -6.65 20.84
C LYS A 2 24.53 -6.23 21.21
N HIS A 3 24.11 -5.00 20.91
CA HIS A 3 22.75 -4.54 21.19
C HIS A 3 21.74 -4.97 20.12
N LEU A 4 22.18 -5.11 18.85
CA LEU A 4 21.33 -5.59 17.76
C LEU A 4 20.93 -7.06 18.00
N ASN A 5 21.86 -7.91 18.46
CA ASN A 5 21.56 -9.30 18.79
C ASN A 5 20.59 -9.42 19.98
N LYS A 6 20.70 -8.52 20.99
CA LYS A 6 19.75 -8.50 22.11
C LYS A 6 18.37 -8.05 21.68
N LEU A 7 18.30 -7.06 20.78
CA LEU A 7 17.03 -6.62 20.18
C LEU A 7 16.41 -7.74 19.36
N PHE A 8 17.21 -8.45 18.56
CA PHE A 8 16.75 -9.58 17.76
C PHE A 8 16.23 -10.74 18.62
N VAL A 9 16.92 -11.07 19.71
CA VAL A 9 16.49 -12.09 20.70
C VAL A 9 15.23 -11.64 21.43
N ALA A 10 15.11 -10.37 21.82
CA ALA A 10 13.90 -9.83 22.43
C ALA A 10 12.70 -9.88 21.50
N VAL A 11 12.89 -9.52 20.22
CA VAL A 11 11.87 -9.64 19.17
C VAL A 11 11.47 -11.11 18.97
N MET A 12 12.45 -12.03 18.93
CA MET A 12 12.20 -13.47 18.81
C MET A 12 11.46 -14.06 20.01
N MET A 13 11.70 -13.57 21.24
CA MET A 13 10.95 -14.01 22.43
C MET A 13 9.50 -13.51 22.42
N VAL A 14 9.24 -12.33 21.92
CA VAL A 14 7.87 -11.80 21.75
C VAL A 14 7.10 -12.56 20.66
N MET A 15 7.80 -13.10 19.65
CA MET A 15 7.22 -13.93 18.59
C MET A 15 6.71 -15.31 19.04
N GLY A 16 6.92 -15.69 20.30
CA GLY A 16 6.44 -16.97 20.88
C GLY A 16 4.96 -16.97 21.29
N LEU A 17 4.30 -15.81 21.26
CA LEU A 17 2.87 -15.70 21.53
C LEU A 17 2.07 -16.11 20.30
N SER A 18 0.93 -16.76 20.52
CA SER A 18 0.05 -17.19 19.46
C SER A 18 -0.55 -15.97 18.76
N SER A 19 -0.01 -15.60 17.61
CA SER A 19 -0.57 -14.53 16.77
C SER A 19 -1.45 -15.16 15.69
N HIS A 20 -2.56 -14.52 15.41
CA HIS A 20 -3.47 -14.88 14.33
C HIS A 20 -3.66 -13.68 13.41
N ALA A 21 -4.01 -13.92 12.13
CA ALA A 21 -4.55 -12.87 11.26
C ALA A 21 -5.79 -12.25 11.91
N GLN A 22 -6.29 -11.16 11.33
CA GLN A 22 -7.61 -10.65 11.70
C GLN A 22 -8.64 -11.79 11.57
N ASP A 23 -9.40 -12.05 12.62
CA ASP A 23 -10.28 -13.22 12.77
C ASP A 23 -11.61 -12.85 13.45
N SER A 24 -12.42 -13.85 13.78
CA SER A 24 -13.70 -13.63 14.47
C SER A 24 -13.54 -13.07 15.88
N ASN A 25 -12.43 -13.38 16.57
CA ASN A 25 -12.18 -12.92 17.92
C ASN A 25 -11.72 -11.45 17.95
N ASN A 26 -10.97 -11.03 16.92
CA ASN A 26 -10.57 -9.63 16.73
C ASN A 26 -10.99 -9.14 15.34
N PRO A 27 -12.29 -8.93 15.11
CA PRO A 27 -12.81 -8.72 13.76
C PRO A 27 -12.49 -7.36 13.18
N TRP A 28 -12.12 -6.38 13.98
CA TRP A 28 -11.77 -5.05 13.50
C TRP A 28 -10.25 -4.85 13.48
N ALA A 29 -9.78 -4.10 12.52
CA ALA A 29 -8.41 -3.60 12.52
C ALA A 29 -8.36 -2.15 12.04
N ILE A 30 -7.44 -1.38 12.63
CA ILE A 30 -7.07 -0.05 12.18
C ILE A 30 -5.59 -0.08 11.79
N SER A 31 -5.25 0.50 10.64
CA SER A 31 -3.86 0.63 10.20
C SER A 31 -3.58 2.08 9.83
N PHE A 32 -2.41 2.58 10.22
CA PHE A 32 -1.97 3.93 9.87
C PHE A 32 -0.45 3.97 9.68
N GLY A 33 -0.01 4.84 8.80
CA GLY A 33 1.41 4.97 8.46
C GLY A 33 1.65 5.91 7.30
N ALA A 34 2.75 5.66 6.61
CA ALA A 34 3.14 6.40 5.42
C ALA A 34 2.66 5.71 4.14
N ASN A 35 2.40 6.51 3.11
CA ASN A 35 2.22 6.00 1.75
C ASN A 35 3.21 6.65 0.79
N ALA A 36 3.46 5.95 -0.30
CA ALA A 36 4.24 6.42 -1.44
C ALA A 36 3.45 6.25 -2.72
N VAL A 37 3.52 7.24 -3.60
CA VAL A 37 2.90 7.21 -4.93
C VAL A 37 4.00 7.15 -5.99
N ASP A 38 3.99 6.12 -6.82
CA ASP A 38 4.89 5.94 -7.96
C ASP A 38 4.12 6.11 -9.26
N THR A 39 4.38 7.21 -9.97
CA THR A 39 3.71 7.58 -11.22
C THR A 39 4.34 6.94 -12.45
N LYS A 40 5.42 6.18 -12.31
CA LYS A 40 6.15 5.61 -13.45
C LYS A 40 5.27 4.76 -14.37
N THR A 41 4.25 4.11 -13.83
CA THR A 41 3.33 3.28 -14.61
C THR A 41 2.51 4.05 -15.63
N SER A 42 2.31 5.36 -15.40
CA SER A 42 1.61 6.25 -16.33
C SER A 42 2.50 6.79 -17.45
N ALA A 43 3.81 6.56 -17.35
CA ALA A 43 4.79 7.25 -18.17
C ALA A 43 4.73 6.95 -19.68
N GLY A 44 3.98 5.95 -20.11
CA GLY A 44 4.02 5.51 -21.52
C GLY A 44 5.39 4.91 -21.88
N GLY A 45 5.60 4.60 -23.16
CA GLY A 45 6.86 4.02 -23.64
C GLY A 45 7.08 2.57 -23.24
N GLY A 46 8.15 1.97 -23.75
CA GLY A 46 8.44 0.55 -23.57
C GLY A 46 7.65 -0.34 -24.55
N ASN A 47 8.24 -1.48 -24.90
CA ASN A 47 7.68 -2.37 -25.91
C ASN A 47 6.62 -3.33 -25.35
N ASN A 48 6.51 -3.44 -24.02
CA ASN A 48 5.55 -4.33 -23.38
C ASN A 48 5.11 -3.80 -22.00
N TRP A 49 3.98 -4.32 -21.55
CA TRP A 49 3.35 -3.92 -20.30
C TRP A 49 4.24 -4.20 -19.07
N LEU A 50 4.92 -5.35 -19.05
CA LEU A 50 5.79 -5.75 -17.93
C LEU A 50 6.99 -4.80 -17.78
N ASP A 51 7.65 -4.47 -18.87
CA ASP A 51 8.79 -3.55 -18.84
C ASP A 51 8.37 -2.16 -18.34
N ARG A 52 7.26 -1.64 -18.84
CA ARG A 52 6.73 -0.35 -18.41
C ARG A 52 6.47 -0.30 -16.91
N HIS A 53 5.87 -1.35 -16.34
CA HIS A 53 5.41 -1.35 -14.95
C HIS A 53 6.51 -1.78 -13.97
N PHE A 54 7.38 -2.72 -14.35
CA PHE A 54 8.30 -3.39 -13.43
C PHE A 54 9.78 -3.15 -13.68
N SER A 55 10.16 -2.34 -14.66
CA SER A 55 11.59 -2.11 -14.96
C SER A 55 12.37 -1.44 -13.81
N GLN A 56 11.70 -0.79 -12.87
CA GLN A 56 12.32 -0.16 -11.68
C GLN A 56 11.34 -0.12 -10.49
N PRO A 57 10.89 -1.25 -9.96
CA PRO A 57 9.84 -1.28 -8.95
C PRO A 57 10.27 -0.64 -7.61
N PHE A 58 11.57 -0.51 -7.36
CA PHE A 58 12.12 0.05 -6.12
C PHE A 58 13.00 1.29 -6.35
N ALA A 59 12.74 2.06 -7.39
CA ALA A 59 13.42 3.35 -7.61
C ALA A 59 12.89 4.44 -6.66
N VAL A 60 12.99 4.19 -5.36
CA VAL A 60 12.41 5.03 -4.29
C VAL A 60 12.88 6.47 -4.38
N LYS A 61 14.20 6.67 -4.55
CA LYS A 61 14.79 8.00 -4.62
C LYS A 61 14.29 8.79 -5.83
N ASP A 62 14.14 8.14 -6.97
CA ASP A 62 13.93 8.81 -8.24
C ASP A 62 12.43 8.94 -8.60
N ASN A 63 11.61 7.93 -8.26
CA ASN A 63 10.24 7.84 -8.74
C ASN A 63 9.18 8.02 -7.65
N TRP A 64 9.48 7.63 -6.38
CA TRP A 64 8.45 7.61 -5.36
C TRP A 64 8.24 8.99 -4.73
N ASN A 65 6.99 9.36 -4.59
CA ASN A 65 6.55 10.50 -3.81
C ASN A 65 6.16 9.99 -2.42
N ILE A 66 6.89 10.40 -1.40
CA ILE A 66 6.69 9.96 -0.02
C ILE A 66 6.46 11.19 0.84
N LEU A 67 5.29 11.26 1.47
CA LEU A 67 5.06 12.26 2.50
C LEU A 67 5.60 11.72 3.84
N PRO A 68 6.61 12.39 4.47
CA PRO A 68 7.27 11.90 5.68
C PRO A 68 6.43 12.15 6.95
N SER A 69 5.17 11.71 6.93
CA SER A 69 4.21 11.84 8.03
C SER A 69 3.19 10.72 7.93
N VAL A 70 2.27 10.64 8.90
CA VAL A 70 1.10 9.77 8.77
C VAL A 70 0.26 10.27 7.60
N SER A 71 0.26 9.53 6.52
CA SER A 71 -0.38 9.88 5.25
C SER A 71 -1.30 8.77 4.70
N TYR A 72 -1.51 7.74 5.49
CA TYR A 72 -2.40 6.61 5.22
C TYR A 72 -3.10 6.20 6.50
N LEU A 73 -4.41 5.98 6.41
CA LEU A 73 -5.25 5.44 7.46
C LEU A 73 -6.23 4.45 6.86
N SER A 74 -6.40 3.29 7.47
CA SER A 74 -7.44 2.33 7.08
C SER A 74 -8.15 1.75 8.28
N VAL A 75 -9.40 1.35 8.06
CA VAL A 75 -10.21 0.54 8.98
C VAL A 75 -10.71 -0.66 8.21
N SER A 76 -10.57 -1.84 8.77
CA SER A 76 -11.06 -3.08 8.16
C SER A 76 -11.82 -3.95 9.15
N LYS A 77 -12.70 -4.77 8.60
CA LYS A 77 -13.50 -5.76 9.35
C LYS A 77 -13.34 -7.13 8.72
N TYR A 78 -13.06 -8.12 9.55
CA TYR A 78 -13.14 -9.53 9.17
C TYR A 78 -14.57 -9.92 8.81
N VAL A 79 -14.75 -10.61 7.70
CA VAL A 79 -16.07 -11.01 7.18
C VAL A 79 -16.23 -12.53 7.03
N GLY A 80 -15.23 -13.30 7.46
CA GLY A 80 -15.21 -14.76 7.42
C GLY A 80 -14.20 -15.31 6.41
N ASP A 81 -13.86 -16.58 6.54
CA ASP A 81 -13.03 -17.38 5.60
C ASP A 81 -11.72 -16.69 5.17
N ASN A 82 -11.02 -16.06 6.11
CA ASN A 82 -9.81 -15.28 5.89
C ASN A 82 -10.00 -13.99 5.06
N PHE A 83 -11.24 -13.60 4.79
CA PHE A 83 -11.54 -12.34 4.12
C PHE A 83 -11.76 -11.21 5.10
N SER A 84 -11.29 -10.03 4.73
CA SER A 84 -11.63 -8.77 5.39
C SER A 84 -12.04 -7.71 4.37
N PHE A 85 -12.99 -6.86 4.75
CA PHE A 85 -13.39 -5.68 4.01
C PHE A 85 -12.80 -4.45 4.69
N GLY A 86 -12.19 -3.55 3.92
CA GLY A 86 -11.55 -2.34 4.45
C GLY A 86 -11.91 -1.09 3.67
N LEU A 87 -11.86 0.03 4.39
CA LEU A 87 -11.90 1.38 3.83
C LEU A 87 -10.60 2.08 4.20
N ALA A 88 -10.01 2.81 3.25
CA ALA A 88 -8.77 3.52 3.46
C ALA A 88 -8.81 4.93 2.88
N GLY A 89 -8.19 5.86 3.59
CA GLY A 89 -7.88 7.20 3.12
C GLY A 89 -6.38 7.41 2.99
N SER A 90 -5.95 8.16 2.00
CA SER A 90 -4.55 8.50 1.80
C SER A 90 -4.37 9.92 1.31
N VAL A 91 -3.26 10.53 1.68
CA VAL A 91 -2.84 11.85 1.23
C VAL A 91 -1.36 11.80 0.82
N ASN A 92 -0.99 12.50 -0.24
CA ASN A 92 0.39 12.65 -0.67
C ASN A 92 0.59 13.97 -1.42
N LYS A 93 1.84 14.28 -1.75
CA LYS A 93 2.25 15.39 -2.58
C LYS A 93 3.11 14.86 -3.72
N ILE A 94 2.73 15.18 -4.94
CA ILE A 94 3.41 14.69 -6.14
C ILE A 94 4.41 15.75 -6.59
N GLU A 95 5.67 15.51 -6.27
CA GLU A 95 6.82 16.31 -6.65
C GLU A 95 7.61 15.67 -7.79
N LYS A 96 7.40 14.36 -8.00
CA LYS A 96 8.07 13.56 -9.02
C LYS A 96 7.01 12.92 -9.91
N TYR A 97 6.90 13.41 -11.13
CA TYR A 97 6.07 12.83 -12.16
C TYR A 97 6.96 12.26 -13.26
N VAL A 98 6.84 10.97 -13.51
CA VAL A 98 7.67 10.26 -14.49
C VAL A 98 7.00 10.26 -15.85
N ARG A 99 7.71 10.67 -16.90
CA ARG A 99 7.24 10.66 -18.30
C ARG A 99 8.23 9.94 -19.20
N PHE A 100 7.74 9.25 -20.22
CA PHE A 100 8.58 8.74 -21.28
C PHE A 100 8.78 9.85 -22.34
N ALA A 101 9.99 10.35 -22.44
CA ALA A 101 10.37 11.42 -23.37
C ALA A 101 11.84 11.23 -23.80
N PRO A 102 12.14 10.24 -24.66
CA PRO A 102 13.51 9.82 -24.99
C PRO A 102 14.33 10.88 -25.73
N THR A 103 13.68 11.90 -26.26
CA THR A 103 14.35 13.03 -26.94
C THR A 103 14.47 14.29 -26.08
N ALA A 104 13.86 14.28 -24.89
CA ALA A 104 13.89 15.45 -24.01
C ALA A 104 15.24 15.57 -23.30
N PRO A 105 15.74 16.78 -23.02
CA PRO A 105 16.93 16.98 -22.19
C PRO A 105 16.73 16.36 -20.80
N GLY A 106 17.77 15.69 -20.29
CA GLY A 106 17.75 15.09 -18.95
C GLY A 106 17.04 13.74 -18.83
N HIS A 107 16.69 13.10 -19.96
CA HIS A 107 16.19 11.71 -19.92
C HIS A 107 17.27 10.74 -19.41
N ASP A 108 16.84 9.69 -18.72
CA ASP A 108 17.72 8.58 -18.33
C ASP A 108 18.07 7.69 -19.56
N SER A 109 18.95 6.70 -19.37
CA SER A 109 19.35 5.77 -20.44
C SER A 109 18.21 4.96 -21.10
N ARG A 110 17.01 4.99 -20.50
CA ARG A 110 15.80 4.31 -20.97
C ARG A 110 14.77 5.27 -21.55
N GLY A 111 15.08 6.56 -21.58
CA GLY A 111 14.20 7.60 -22.14
C GLY A 111 13.16 8.14 -21.17
N TYR A 112 13.32 7.97 -19.86
CA TYR A 112 12.39 8.55 -18.86
C TYR A 112 12.93 9.87 -18.32
N VAL A 113 12.03 10.81 -18.11
CA VAL A 113 12.28 12.09 -17.47
C VAL A 113 11.42 12.17 -16.21
N VAL A 114 12.03 12.59 -15.11
CA VAL A 114 11.32 12.91 -13.87
C VAL A 114 11.23 14.42 -13.74
N SER A 115 10.02 14.94 -13.61
CA SER A 115 9.78 16.39 -13.48
C SER A 115 8.84 16.67 -12.32
N ASN A 116 8.95 17.86 -11.72
CA ASN A 116 7.98 18.32 -10.75
C ASN A 116 6.79 18.96 -11.49
N PRO A 117 5.56 18.41 -11.34
CA PRO A 117 4.38 18.95 -12.01
C PRO A 117 3.74 20.15 -11.30
N GLY A 118 4.44 20.77 -10.33
CA GLY A 118 3.92 21.89 -9.55
C GLY A 118 3.42 21.47 -8.17
N ASP A 119 4.02 20.45 -7.58
CA ASP A 119 3.71 19.99 -6.22
C ASP A 119 2.23 19.62 -6.02
N LEU A 120 1.68 18.83 -6.93
CA LEU A 120 0.26 18.48 -6.94
C LEU A 120 -0.16 17.71 -5.68
N MET A 121 -1.28 18.10 -5.09
CA MET A 121 -1.87 17.34 -4.01
C MET A 121 -2.54 16.07 -4.53
N TYR A 122 -2.37 15.00 -3.77
CA TYR A 122 -2.96 13.70 -4.03
C TYR A 122 -3.81 13.27 -2.84
N TYR A 123 -5.04 12.84 -3.12
CA TYR A 123 -5.92 12.20 -2.15
C TYR A 123 -6.49 10.92 -2.75
N GLY A 124 -6.65 9.89 -1.93
CA GLY A 124 -7.26 8.64 -2.32
C GLY A 124 -8.24 8.15 -1.26
N ILE A 125 -9.38 7.63 -1.71
CA ILE A 125 -10.34 6.90 -0.88
C ILE A 125 -10.55 5.55 -1.55
N ASP A 126 -10.31 4.46 -0.83
CA ASP A 126 -10.35 3.09 -1.35
C ASP A 126 -11.24 2.20 -0.50
N ALA A 127 -12.04 1.36 -1.15
CA ALA A 127 -12.70 0.21 -0.56
C ALA A 127 -12.02 -1.07 -1.08
N THR A 128 -11.72 -2.01 -0.18
CA THR A 128 -10.85 -3.15 -0.52
C THR A 128 -11.38 -4.42 0.15
N ILE A 129 -11.39 -5.53 -0.60
CA ILE A 129 -11.51 -6.88 -0.06
C ILE A 129 -10.10 -7.47 -0.05
N LYS A 130 -9.68 -7.99 1.09
CA LYS A 130 -8.36 -8.60 1.31
C LYS A 130 -8.55 -10.06 1.76
N TYR A 131 -7.77 -10.96 1.19
CA TYR A 131 -7.64 -12.36 1.61
C TYR A 131 -6.30 -12.57 2.28
N SER A 132 -6.29 -13.09 3.51
CA SER A 132 -5.10 -13.46 4.27
C SER A 132 -4.72 -14.91 4.00
N PHE A 133 -3.43 -15.14 3.73
CA PHE A 133 -2.87 -16.49 3.56
C PHE A 133 -2.25 -17.05 4.84
N MET A 134 -2.28 -16.33 5.95
CA MET A 134 -1.63 -16.70 7.20
C MET A 134 -2.00 -18.11 7.65
N ASN A 135 -3.30 -18.44 7.63
CA ASN A 135 -3.80 -19.76 8.00
C ASN A 135 -3.38 -20.84 6.99
N LEU A 136 -3.34 -20.51 5.69
CA LEU A 136 -2.96 -21.45 4.63
C LEU A 136 -1.50 -21.89 4.74
N ILE A 137 -0.61 -20.96 5.13
CA ILE A 137 0.83 -21.23 5.33
C ILE A 137 1.17 -21.67 6.74
N ASN A 138 0.15 -21.83 7.63
CA ASN A 138 0.32 -22.15 9.04
C ASN A 138 1.33 -21.23 9.77
N SER A 139 1.37 -19.97 9.41
CA SER A 139 2.23 -18.98 10.06
C SER A 139 1.52 -18.40 11.29
N LYS A 140 2.31 -17.94 12.26
CA LYS A 140 1.83 -17.16 13.42
C LYS A 140 2.30 -15.72 13.40
N VAL A 141 3.22 -15.39 12.51
CA VAL A 141 3.90 -14.08 12.46
C VAL A 141 3.77 -13.41 11.10
N ILE A 142 3.85 -14.20 10.03
CA ILE A 142 3.89 -13.71 8.66
C ILE A 142 2.53 -13.93 8.02
N ASP A 143 1.89 -12.86 7.59
CA ASP A 143 0.57 -12.85 6.94
C ASP A 143 0.66 -12.23 5.54
N PRO A 144 0.98 -13.00 4.52
CA PRO A 144 0.85 -12.55 3.14
C PRO A 144 -0.62 -12.38 2.78
N SER A 145 -0.91 -11.43 1.91
CA SER A 145 -2.29 -11.17 1.49
C SER A 145 -2.38 -10.72 0.03
N LEU A 146 -3.51 -11.02 -0.57
CA LEU A 146 -3.93 -10.43 -1.84
C LEU A 146 -5.17 -9.59 -1.61
N SER A 147 -5.33 -8.55 -2.39
CA SER A 147 -6.46 -7.66 -2.30
C SER A 147 -6.94 -7.20 -3.67
N VAL A 148 -8.22 -6.88 -3.73
CA VAL A 148 -8.81 -6.20 -4.86
C VAL A 148 -9.82 -5.20 -4.33
N GLY A 149 -9.94 -4.07 -4.99
CA GLY A 149 -10.88 -3.05 -4.56
C GLY A 149 -11.15 -2.01 -5.62
N GLY A 150 -11.96 -1.04 -5.27
CA GLY A 150 -12.21 0.16 -6.05
C GLY A 150 -11.89 1.39 -5.23
N GLY A 151 -11.61 2.48 -5.89
CA GLY A 151 -11.33 3.73 -5.21
C GLY A 151 -11.62 4.94 -6.08
N TYR A 152 -11.51 6.09 -5.45
CA TYR A 152 -11.56 7.37 -6.11
C TYR A 152 -10.32 8.18 -5.76
N THR A 153 -9.67 8.69 -6.77
CA THR A 153 -8.41 9.42 -6.65
C THR A 153 -8.59 10.85 -7.12
N PHE A 154 -8.07 11.79 -6.34
CA PHE A 154 -7.90 13.18 -6.69
C PHE A 154 -6.40 13.41 -6.92
N PHE A 155 -6.02 13.84 -8.09
CA PHE A 155 -4.64 14.03 -8.52
C PHE A 155 -4.49 15.43 -9.11
N GLY A 156 -4.07 16.39 -8.28
CA GLY A 156 -4.16 17.81 -8.64
C GLY A 156 -5.59 18.23 -8.93
N ASP A 157 -5.82 18.80 -10.10
CA ASP A 157 -7.14 19.24 -10.55
C ASP A 157 -8.01 18.11 -11.14
N SER A 158 -7.41 16.94 -11.37
CA SER A 158 -8.10 15.78 -11.94
C SER A 158 -8.66 14.86 -10.87
N SER A 159 -9.77 14.19 -11.16
CA SER A 159 -10.34 13.17 -10.28
C SER A 159 -10.96 12.03 -11.09
N TYR A 160 -10.76 10.79 -10.61
CA TYR A 160 -11.15 9.60 -11.35
C TYR A 160 -11.31 8.37 -10.47
N GLY A 161 -12.14 7.43 -10.94
CA GLY A 161 -12.27 6.12 -10.34
C GLY A 161 -11.09 5.22 -10.68
N THR A 162 -10.80 4.26 -9.78
CA THR A 162 -9.71 3.28 -9.96
C THR A 162 -10.15 1.88 -9.57
N LEU A 163 -9.58 0.87 -10.26
CA LEU A 163 -9.56 -0.52 -9.84
C LEU A 163 -8.20 -0.80 -9.20
N ASN A 164 -8.19 -1.38 -8.00
CA ASN A 164 -7.02 -1.46 -7.15
C ASN A 164 -6.66 -2.92 -6.78
N PRO A 165 -6.14 -3.76 -7.71
CA PRO A 165 -5.50 -5.01 -7.30
C PRO A 165 -4.25 -4.71 -6.47
N GLY A 166 -3.98 -5.56 -5.48
CA GLY A 166 -2.85 -5.36 -4.59
C GLY A 166 -2.38 -6.62 -3.90
N ALA A 167 -1.21 -6.52 -3.29
CA ALA A 167 -0.62 -7.52 -2.44
C ALA A 167 -0.08 -6.87 -1.17
N GLY A 168 -0.06 -7.61 -0.08
CA GLY A 168 0.41 -7.14 1.20
C GLY A 168 1.16 -8.21 1.98
N LEU A 169 1.88 -7.74 2.98
CA LEU A 169 2.56 -8.55 3.96
C LEU A 169 2.37 -7.89 5.33
N THR A 170 1.77 -8.59 6.27
CA THR A 170 1.72 -8.15 7.66
C THR A 170 2.67 -9.00 8.48
N LEU A 171 3.50 -8.35 9.29
CA LEU A 171 4.37 -8.97 10.28
C LEU A 171 3.79 -8.70 11.66
N TRP A 172 3.21 -9.72 12.29
CA TRP A 172 2.61 -9.62 13.61
C TRP A 172 3.67 -9.70 14.69
N PHE A 173 3.77 -8.68 15.54
CA PHE A 173 4.68 -8.63 16.68
C PHE A 173 4.04 -9.20 17.94
N THR A 174 2.74 -8.99 18.08
CA THR A 174 1.88 -9.53 19.12
C THR A 174 0.59 -10.04 18.49
N GLU A 175 -0.32 -10.57 19.30
CA GLU A 175 -1.64 -10.98 18.85
C GLU A 175 -2.42 -9.86 18.15
N ASN A 176 -2.23 -8.62 18.60
CA ASN A 176 -3.04 -7.49 18.19
C ASN A 176 -2.26 -6.37 17.48
N VAL A 177 -0.92 -6.45 17.40
CA VAL A 177 -0.08 -5.39 16.82
C VAL A 177 0.87 -5.95 15.78
N GLY A 178 0.91 -5.34 14.60
CA GLY A 178 1.80 -5.73 13.51
C GLY A 178 2.29 -4.54 12.69
N LEU A 179 3.19 -4.85 11.77
CA LEU A 179 3.63 -3.96 10.69
C LEU A 179 2.98 -4.45 9.39
N GLU A 180 2.19 -3.61 8.76
CA GLU A 180 1.58 -3.87 7.46
C GLU A 180 2.36 -3.15 6.36
N LEU A 181 2.75 -3.91 5.35
CA LEU A 181 3.33 -3.42 4.10
C LEU A 181 2.38 -3.80 2.97
N ALA A 182 2.00 -2.87 2.13
CA ALA A 182 1.10 -3.15 1.01
C ALA A 182 1.50 -2.38 -0.24
N THR A 183 1.18 -2.98 -1.37
CA THR A 183 1.32 -2.40 -2.71
C THR A 183 0.01 -2.57 -3.45
N LYS A 184 -0.52 -1.50 -4.02
CA LYS A 184 -1.71 -1.49 -4.85
C LYS A 184 -1.38 -0.88 -6.21
N TYR A 185 -1.81 -1.52 -7.28
CA TYR A 185 -1.84 -0.90 -8.59
C TYR A 185 -3.18 -0.20 -8.79
N LYS A 186 -3.20 1.11 -8.84
CA LYS A 186 -4.41 1.89 -9.05
C LYS A 186 -4.60 2.12 -10.55
N LYS A 187 -5.34 1.21 -11.19
CA LYS A 187 -5.71 1.33 -12.60
C LYS A 187 -6.83 2.34 -12.74
N SER A 188 -6.56 3.47 -13.38
CA SER A 188 -7.53 4.52 -13.61
C SER A 188 -8.57 4.13 -14.66
N PHE A 189 -9.79 4.64 -14.49
CA PHE A 189 -10.83 4.64 -15.50
C PHE A 189 -10.88 6.02 -16.15
N GLY A 190 -10.56 6.09 -17.42
CA GLY A 190 -10.57 7.33 -18.22
C GLY A 190 -9.18 7.87 -18.52
N ASP A 191 -8.30 7.01 -19.04
CA ASP A 191 -7.01 7.42 -19.63
C ASP A 191 -7.30 8.40 -20.77
N ARG A 192 -7.43 9.68 -20.43
CA ARG A 192 -7.46 10.78 -21.40
C ARG A 192 -6.08 11.40 -21.40
N GLU A 193 -5.52 11.57 -22.57
CA GLU A 193 -4.34 12.40 -22.76
C GLU A 193 -4.81 13.81 -23.11
N ASP A 194 -4.26 14.80 -22.44
CA ASP A 194 -4.42 16.18 -22.86
C ASP A 194 -3.65 16.44 -24.17
N ALA A 195 -3.78 17.63 -24.72
CA ALA A 195 -3.07 18.02 -25.96
C ALA A 195 -1.54 17.99 -25.81
N SER A 196 -1.00 17.88 -24.59
CA SER A 196 0.42 17.74 -24.29
C SER A 196 0.88 16.29 -24.16
N GLY A 197 -0.04 15.33 -24.26
CA GLY A 197 0.24 13.90 -24.05
C GLY A 197 0.43 13.52 -22.57
N THR A 198 -0.03 14.34 -21.64
CA THR A 198 -0.02 14.03 -20.21
C THR A 198 -1.36 13.40 -19.82
N PRO A 199 -1.37 12.19 -19.19
CA PRO A 199 -2.61 11.56 -18.79
C PRO A 199 -3.35 12.40 -17.73
N ASP A 200 -4.61 12.73 -17.97
CA ASP A 200 -5.49 13.38 -16.99
C ASP A 200 -5.84 12.46 -15.80
N ALA A 201 -5.74 11.16 -16.01
CA ALA A 201 -6.08 10.14 -15.05
C ALA A 201 -4.96 9.07 -14.98
N PRO A 202 -3.80 9.39 -14.38
CA PRO A 202 -2.65 8.50 -14.41
C PRO A 202 -2.88 7.25 -13.55
N SER A 203 -2.71 6.07 -14.16
CA SER A 203 -2.55 4.83 -13.41
C SER A 203 -1.21 4.84 -12.71
N HIS A 204 -1.16 4.38 -11.45
CA HIS A 204 0.05 4.45 -10.63
C HIS A 204 0.10 3.32 -9.60
N PHE A 205 1.29 3.05 -9.06
CA PHE A 205 1.42 2.26 -7.85
C PHE A 205 1.29 3.14 -6.61
N GLN A 206 0.58 2.61 -5.62
CA GLN A 206 0.58 3.14 -4.26
C GLN A 206 1.12 2.08 -3.31
N HIS A 207 2.20 2.44 -2.60
CA HIS A 207 2.80 1.61 -1.56
C HIS A 207 2.44 2.20 -0.21
N SER A 208 2.22 1.35 0.79
CA SER A 208 1.99 1.78 2.17
C SER A 208 2.80 0.94 3.15
N ALA A 209 3.23 1.58 4.22
CA ALA A 209 3.87 0.96 5.36
C ALA A 209 3.34 1.58 6.64
N GLY A 210 2.81 0.78 7.56
CA GLY A 210 2.19 1.30 8.77
C GLY A 210 1.99 0.25 9.85
N LEU A 211 1.67 0.72 11.04
CA LEU A 211 1.26 -0.13 12.14
C LEU A 211 -0.20 -0.54 11.96
N ILE A 212 -0.50 -1.79 12.28
CA ILE A 212 -1.85 -2.34 12.30
C ILE A 212 -2.19 -2.83 13.70
N PHE A 213 -3.39 -2.55 14.15
CA PHE A 213 -3.92 -2.94 15.46
C PHE A 213 -5.26 -3.65 15.25
N LYS A 214 -5.39 -4.86 15.82
CA LYS A 214 -6.65 -5.62 15.85
C LYS A 214 -7.39 -5.38 17.17
N PHE A 215 -8.71 -5.41 17.11
CA PHE A 215 -9.56 -5.21 18.29
C PHE A 215 -11.00 -5.68 18.05
N GLY A 216 -11.81 -5.64 19.10
CA GLY A 216 -13.28 -5.83 19.05
C GLY A 216 -13.72 -7.25 19.29
N GLY A 217 -12.90 -8.09 19.90
CA GLY A 217 -13.30 -9.40 20.42
C GLY A 217 -14.33 -9.28 21.54
N LYS A 218 -15.13 -10.33 21.73
CA LYS A 218 -15.98 -10.47 22.92
C LYS A 218 -15.15 -11.13 24.01
N ASP A 219 -15.11 -10.51 25.15
CA ASP A 219 -14.64 -11.06 26.41
C ASP A 219 -15.90 -11.26 27.26
N THR A 220 -16.42 -12.49 27.29
CA THR A 220 -17.74 -12.77 27.91
C THR A 220 -17.65 -12.85 29.43
N ASP A 221 -16.49 -13.21 29.96
CA ASP A 221 -16.26 -13.37 31.41
C ASP A 221 -15.44 -12.23 32.04
N GLY A 222 -14.89 -11.31 31.22
CA GLY A 222 -14.19 -10.12 31.68
C GLY A 222 -12.78 -10.41 32.23
N ASP A 223 -12.15 -11.52 31.82
CA ASP A 223 -10.82 -11.91 32.28
C ASP A 223 -9.69 -11.28 31.43
N GLY A 224 -10.05 -10.52 30.38
CA GLY A 224 -9.13 -9.88 29.44
C GLY A 224 -8.67 -10.78 28.30
N ILE A 225 -9.20 -12.00 28.23
CA ILE A 225 -8.98 -12.94 27.12
C ILE A 225 -10.26 -13.03 26.31
N TYR A 226 -10.17 -12.84 25.00
CA TYR A 226 -11.35 -12.94 24.13
C TYR A 226 -11.74 -14.40 23.90
N ASP A 227 -13.07 -14.69 23.98
CA ASP A 227 -13.66 -16.01 23.72
C ASP A 227 -13.44 -16.53 22.28
#